data_a7c429213f5675f3dd5f08aff3baab5b
#
_entry.id   a7c429213f5675f3dd5f08aff3baab5b
#
_cell.length_a   1.000
_cell.length_b   1.000
_cell.length_c   1.000
_cell.angle_alpha   90.00
_cell.angle_beta   90.00
_cell.angle_gamma   90.00
#
_symmetry.space_group_name_H-M   'P 1'
#
loop_
_entity.id
_entity.type
_entity.pdbx_description
1 polymer ?
#
loop_
_entity_poly.entity_id
_entity_poly.type
_entity_poly.pdbx_seq_one_letter_code
_entity_poly.pdbx_strand_id
1 'polypeptide(L)'
;RWSGLTKRPDNYERGKTSIKKDVFKKISKVLTTVPNNFKIHKTVSRMLENKKDTLNKGRGIDWATAEALAFGSLLNEGFSVRLSGQDSKRGTFSQRHSAIIDQETEERFYPLYNITQNSIEFGVSKIGGKLDISQKTQFEVIDSMLSEYAVLGYEYGYSLAEPNCLTLWEAQ
;
A
#
# COMPACT_ATOMS: atom_id res chain seq x y z
N ARG A 1 -7.07 -4.20 22.73
CA ARG A 1 -6.63 -4.35 21.34
C ARG A 1 -6.77 -5.78 20.82
N TRP A 2 -6.46 -6.80 21.64
CA TRP A 2 -6.54 -8.23 21.28
C TRP A 2 -7.92 -8.85 21.47
N SER A 3 -8.89 -8.12 22.02
CA SER A 3 -10.25 -8.60 22.22
C SER A 3 -10.92 -8.94 20.88
N GLY A 4 -11.50 -10.14 20.79
CA GLY A 4 -12.15 -10.63 19.58
C GLY A 4 -11.23 -11.34 18.57
N LEU A 5 -9.91 -11.32 18.79
CA LEU A 5 -8.98 -12.11 17.97
C LEU A 5 -8.91 -13.53 18.52
N THR A 6 -9.09 -14.51 17.66
CA THR A 6 -9.07 -15.92 18.01
C THR A 6 -7.89 -16.63 17.35
N LYS A 7 -7.46 -17.74 17.95
CA LYS A 7 -6.49 -18.63 17.32
C LYS A 7 -7.05 -19.10 15.95
N ARG A 8 -6.18 -19.25 14.97
CA ARG A 8 -6.53 -19.84 13.67
C ARG A 8 -7.20 -21.21 13.89
N PRO A 9 -8.32 -21.52 13.20
CA PRO A 9 -8.90 -22.84 13.24
C PRO A 9 -7.90 -23.92 12.79
N ASP A 10 -7.93 -25.09 13.41
CA ASP A 10 -7.00 -26.18 13.11
C ASP A 10 -7.32 -26.87 11.75
N ASN A 11 -8.48 -26.55 11.15
CA ASN A 11 -8.87 -27.05 9.83
C ASN A 11 -8.39 -26.08 8.74
N TYR A 12 -7.74 -26.64 7.71
CA TYR A 12 -7.22 -25.92 6.53
C TYR A 12 -8.33 -25.50 5.55
N GLU A 13 -9.37 -24.85 6.02
CA GLU A 13 -10.36 -24.28 5.13
C GLU A 13 -9.78 -23.06 4.41
N ARG A 14 -9.93 -23.04 3.08
CA ARG A 14 -9.57 -21.89 2.27
C ARG A 14 -10.55 -20.75 2.57
N GLY A 15 -10.05 -19.65 3.13
CA GLY A 15 -10.82 -18.43 3.31
C GLY A 15 -11.30 -17.85 1.97
N LYS A 16 -12.42 -17.13 1.98
CA LYS A 16 -12.84 -16.31 0.84
C LYS A 16 -11.97 -15.07 0.77
N THR A 17 -11.06 -15.02 -0.21
CA THR A 17 -10.14 -13.90 -0.44
C THR A 17 -10.57 -12.98 -1.59
N SER A 18 -11.73 -13.25 -2.21
CA SER A 18 -12.26 -12.45 -3.30
C SER A 18 -12.85 -11.13 -2.78
N ILE A 19 -12.62 -10.05 -3.50
CA ILE A 19 -13.22 -8.75 -3.25
C ILE A 19 -14.40 -8.48 -4.19
N LYS A 20 -15.31 -7.60 -3.80
CA LYS A 20 -16.43 -7.18 -4.64
C LYS A 20 -15.93 -6.39 -5.85
N LYS A 21 -16.65 -6.48 -6.98
CA LYS A 21 -16.26 -5.84 -8.24
C LYS A 21 -16.21 -4.31 -8.16
N ASP A 22 -17.08 -3.70 -7.36
CA ASP A 22 -17.07 -2.26 -7.10
C ASP A 22 -15.85 -1.81 -6.31
N VAL A 23 -15.47 -2.58 -5.28
CA VAL A 23 -14.24 -2.37 -4.50
C VAL A 23 -13.01 -2.51 -5.41
N PHE A 24 -12.94 -3.57 -6.23
CA PHE A 24 -11.88 -3.75 -7.22
C PHE A 24 -11.75 -2.52 -8.14
N LYS A 25 -12.86 -2.03 -8.69
CA LYS A 25 -12.87 -0.85 -9.57
C LYS A 25 -12.41 0.42 -8.84
N LYS A 26 -12.87 0.62 -7.58
CA LYS A 26 -12.44 1.75 -6.75
C LYS A 26 -10.94 1.75 -6.56
N ILE A 27 -10.37 0.62 -6.12
CA ILE A 27 -8.94 0.48 -5.87
C ILE A 27 -8.15 0.64 -7.17
N SER A 28 -8.58 0.00 -8.26
CA SER A 28 -7.95 0.12 -9.58
C SER A 28 -7.84 1.56 -10.04
N LYS A 29 -8.90 2.35 -9.87
CA LYS A 29 -8.91 3.79 -10.18
C LYS A 29 -7.87 4.53 -9.34
N VAL A 30 -7.84 4.30 -8.04
CA VAL A 30 -6.89 4.95 -7.13
C VAL A 30 -5.44 4.62 -7.50
N LEU A 31 -5.13 3.35 -7.77
CA LEU A 31 -3.78 2.90 -8.10
C LEU A 31 -3.24 3.46 -9.42
N THR A 32 -4.12 3.91 -10.30
CA THR A 32 -3.75 4.37 -11.66
C THR A 32 -4.02 5.86 -11.91
N THR A 33 -4.45 6.58 -10.89
CA THR A 33 -4.69 8.02 -10.95
C THR A 33 -3.56 8.76 -10.22
N VAL A 34 -2.98 9.73 -10.90
CA VAL A 34 -1.92 10.61 -10.36
C VAL A 34 -2.37 12.05 -10.53
N PRO A 35 -1.97 12.99 -9.65
CA PRO A 35 -2.27 14.41 -9.81
C PRO A 35 -1.80 14.96 -11.16
N ASN A 36 -2.60 15.81 -11.80
CA ASN A 36 -2.31 16.34 -13.14
C ASN A 36 -1.05 17.21 -13.20
N ASN A 37 -0.64 17.78 -12.07
CA ASN A 37 0.55 18.62 -11.95
C ASN A 37 1.84 17.83 -11.68
N PHE A 38 1.77 16.50 -11.52
CA PHE A 38 2.94 15.67 -11.26
C PHE A 38 3.72 15.36 -12.53
N LYS A 39 5.02 15.63 -12.50
CA LYS A 39 5.97 15.28 -13.56
C LYS A 39 6.57 13.91 -13.30
N ILE A 40 5.90 12.88 -13.79
CA ILE A 40 6.28 11.49 -13.53
C ILE A 40 7.42 11.07 -14.45
N HIS A 41 8.36 10.28 -13.93
CA HIS A 41 9.40 9.66 -14.74
C HIS A 41 8.78 8.76 -15.84
N LYS A 42 9.29 8.85 -17.06
CA LYS A 42 8.75 8.18 -18.26
C LYS A 42 8.53 6.66 -18.07
N THR A 43 9.46 5.99 -17.38
CA THR A 43 9.34 4.54 -17.12
C THR A 43 8.18 4.25 -16.16
N VAL A 44 8.01 5.07 -15.12
CA VAL A 44 6.91 4.91 -14.15
C VAL A 44 5.56 5.21 -14.82
N SER A 45 5.49 6.22 -15.67
CA SER A 45 4.28 6.52 -16.47
C SER A 45 3.86 5.31 -17.29
N ARG A 46 4.80 4.70 -18.05
CA ARG A 46 4.52 3.49 -18.83
C ARG A 46 4.06 2.33 -17.98
N MET A 47 4.67 2.13 -16.81
CA MET A 47 4.26 1.09 -15.87
C MET A 47 2.82 1.31 -15.37
N LEU A 48 2.45 2.56 -15.06
CA LEU A 48 1.07 2.90 -14.64
C LEU A 48 0.06 2.69 -15.77
N GLU A 49 0.40 2.99 -17.01
CA GLU A 49 -0.44 2.72 -18.18
C GLU A 49 -0.67 1.22 -18.36
N ASN A 50 0.39 0.41 -18.29
CA ASN A 50 0.28 -1.06 -18.35
C ASN A 50 -0.58 -1.62 -17.20
N LYS A 51 -0.37 -1.11 -15.98
CA LYS A 51 -1.19 -1.47 -14.81
C LYS A 51 -2.67 -1.14 -15.05
N LYS A 52 -2.96 0.04 -15.58
CA LYS A 52 -4.32 0.46 -15.93
C LYS A 52 -4.97 -0.47 -16.94
N ASP A 53 -4.23 -0.87 -17.96
CA ASP A 53 -4.70 -1.78 -19.01
C ASP A 53 -5.02 -3.17 -18.46
N THR A 54 -4.13 -3.76 -17.66
CA THR A 54 -4.36 -5.08 -17.05
C THR A 54 -5.52 -5.08 -16.07
N LEU A 55 -5.66 -4.03 -15.27
CA LEU A 55 -6.78 -3.84 -14.35
C LEU A 55 -8.12 -3.68 -15.09
N ASN A 56 -8.15 -2.92 -16.18
CA ASN A 56 -9.35 -2.77 -17.01
C ASN A 56 -9.76 -4.09 -17.68
N LYS A 57 -8.78 -4.89 -18.13
CA LYS A 57 -9.02 -6.22 -18.71
C LYS A 57 -9.39 -7.27 -17.66
N GLY A 58 -9.04 -7.05 -16.39
CA GLY A 58 -9.22 -8.00 -15.30
C GLY A 58 -8.38 -9.28 -15.45
N ARG A 59 -7.28 -9.23 -16.20
CA ARG A 59 -6.37 -10.36 -16.45
C ARG A 59 -4.95 -9.88 -16.71
N GLY A 60 -3.97 -10.78 -16.48
CA GLY A 60 -2.56 -10.44 -16.63
C GLY A 60 -2.06 -9.51 -15.51
N ILE A 61 -2.67 -9.58 -14.35
CA ILE A 61 -2.30 -8.80 -13.16
C ILE A 61 -0.99 -9.39 -12.61
N ASP A 62 0.04 -8.56 -12.51
CA ASP A 62 1.31 -8.94 -11.91
C ASP A 62 1.26 -8.98 -10.38
N TRP A 63 2.29 -9.56 -9.76
CA TRP A 63 2.37 -9.70 -8.31
C TRP A 63 2.33 -8.36 -7.57
N ALA A 64 3.02 -7.34 -8.05
CA ALA A 64 3.05 -6.02 -7.41
C ALA A 64 1.69 -5.32 -7.46
N THR A 65 0.97 -5.47 -8.57
CA THR A 65 -0.40 -4.97 -8.71
C THR A 65 -1.37 -5.75 -7.83
N ALA A 66 -1.22 -7.09 -7.74
CA ALA A 66 -2.03 -7.92 -6.85
C ALA A 66 -1.81 -7.58 -5.37
N GLU A 67 -0.56 -7.35 -4.96
CA GLU A 67 -0.20 -6.86 -3.63
C GLU A 67 -0.88 -5.52 -3.32
N ALA A 68 -0.78 -4.55 -4.24
CA ALA A 68 -1.40 -3.24 -4.06
C ALA A 68 -2.95 -3.33 -3.99
N LEU A 69 -3.58 -4.24 -4.74
CA LEU A 69 -5.01 -4.52 -4.65
C LEU A 69 -5.37 -5.11 -3.28
N ALA A 70 -4.56 -6.05 -2.76
CA ALA A 70 -4.77 -6.64 -1.44
C ALA A 70 -4.66 -5.58 -0.33
N PHE A 71 -3.61 -4.74 -0.36
CA PHE A 71 -3.48 -3.62 0.58
C PHE A 71 -4.65 -2.66 0.49
N GLY A 72 -5.04 -2.28 -0.73
CA GLY A 72 -6.20 -1.40 -0.96
C GLY A 72 -7.50 -2.00 -0.44
N SER A 73 -7.70 -3.33 -0.51
CA SER A 73 -8.89 -3.98 0.03
C SER A 73 -8.93 -3.94 1.55
N LEU A 74 -7.80 -4.19 2.22
CA LEU A 74 -7.70 -4.08 3.68
C LEU A 74 -7.96 -2.66 4.16
N LEU A 75 -7.36 -1.67 3.51
CA LEU A 75 -7.61 -0.26 3.83
C LEU A 75 -9.10 0.12 3.66
N ASN A 76 -9.74 -0.38 2.60
CA ASN A 76 -11.16 -0.15 2.36
C ASN A 76 -12.06 -0.84 3.40
N GLU A 77 -11.60 -1.93 4.00
CA GLU A 77 -12.27 -2.65 5.09
C GLU A 77 -11.97 -2.06 6.47
N GLY A 78 -11.09 -1.08 6.57
CA GLY A 78 -10.75 -0.40 7.82
C GLY A 78 -9.53 -0.98 8.54
N PHE A 79 -8.73 -1.83 7.89
CA PHE A 79 -7.49 -2.35 8.43
C PHE A 79 -6.29 -1.53 7.92
N SER A 80 -5.42 -1.14 8.82
CA SER A 80 -4.15 -0.48 8.46
C SER A 80 -3.17 -1.47 7.85
N VAL A 81 -2.27 -0.96 7.02
CA VAL A 81 -1.20 -1.75 6.42
C VAL A 81 0.12 -1.04 6.63
N ARG A 82 1.09 -1.74 7.17
CA ARG A 82 2.46 -1.28 7.38
C ARG A 82 3.44 -2.23 6.68
N LEU A 83 4.18 -1.69 5.74
CA LEU A 83 5.24 -2.40 5.03
C LEU A 83 6.58 -1.72 5.31
N SER A 84 7.56 -2.46 5.78
CA SER A 84 8.92 -1.97 5.99
C SER A 84 9.97 -2.91 5.38
N GLY A 85 11.13 -2.38 5.11
CA GLY A 85 12.26 -3.10 4.56
C GLY A 85 13.21 -2.16 3.84
N GLN A 86 14.19 -2.71 3.15
CA GLN A 86 15.13 -1.93 2.34
C GLN A 86 14.50 -1.64 0.98
N ASP A 87 14.39 -0.32 0.64
CA ASP A 87 13.80 0.13 -0.62
C ASP A 87 12.34 -0.35 -0.86
N SER A 88 11.56 -0.50 0.20
CA SER A 88 10.19 -1.02 0.12
C SER A 88 9.22 -0.12 -0.66
N LYS A 89 9.48 1.20 -0.72
CA LYS A 89 8.64 2.13 -1.48
C LYS A 89 8.68 1.88 -2.97
N ARG A 90 9.85 1.65 -3.52
CA ARG A 90 10.07 1.32 -4.93
C ARG A 90 9.91 -0.18 -5.17
N GLY A 91 10.36 -0.97 -4.22
CA GLY A 91 10.64 -2.39 -4.32
C GLY A 91 12.02 -2.64 -4.92
N THR A 92 12.76 -3.63 -4.39
CA THR A 92 14.13 -3.98 -4.80
C THR A 92 14.27 -4.18 -6.32
N PHE A 93 13.24 -4.73 -6.96
CA PHE A 93 13.18 -4.97 -8.41
C PHE A 93 12.44 -3.86 -9.18
N SER A 94 12.25 -2.67 -8.59
CA SER A 94 11.46 -1.57 -9.19
C SER A 94 10.04 -1.97 -9.58
N GLN A 95 9.45 -2.90 -8.87
CA GLN A 95 8.14 -3.49 -9.20
C GLN A 95 6.97 -2.78 -8.51
N ARG A 96 7.17 -2.24 -7.30
CA ARG A 96 6.08 -1.75 -6.46
C ARG A 96 5.68 -0.31 -6.75
N HIS A 97 6.60 0.62 -6.66
CA HIS A 97 6.34 2.06 -6.79
C HIS A 97 5.11 2.52 -6.01
N SER A 98 5.05 2.17 -4.71
CA SER A 98 3.99 2.61 -3.81
C SER A 98 4.00 4.11 -3.53
N ALA A 99 5.14 4.76 -3.74
CA ALA A 99 5.31 6.19 -3.79
C ALA A 99 5.73 6.61 -5.21
N ILE A 100 5.00 7.55 -5.79
CA ILE A 100 5.32 8.18 -7.07
C ILE A 100 5.98 9.53 -6.77
N ILE A 101 7.13 9.79 -7.39
CA ILE A 101 7.95 10.98 -7.12
C ILE A 101 7.82 11.94 -8.29
N ASP A 102 7.51 13.20 -7.99
CA ASP A 102 7.59 14.29 -8.96
C ASP A 102 9.06 14.60 -9.29
N GLN A 103 9.39 14.66 -10.59
CA GLN A 103 10.77 14.83 -11.05
C GLN A 103 11.29 16.28 -10.93
N GLU A 104 10.41 17.25 -10.70
CA GLU A 104 10.77 18.66 -10.56
C GLU A 104 10.76 19.12 -9.09
N THR A 105 9.76 18.68 -8.34
CA THR A 105 9.53 19.12 -6.95
C THR A 105 10.00 18.13 -5.90
N GLU A 106 10.31 16.88 -6.28
CA GLU A 106 10.61 15.75 -5.39
C GLU A 106 9.47 15.39 -4.43
N GLU A 107 8.29 15.96 -4.63
CA GLU A 107 7.10 15.60 -3.85
C GLU A 107 6.73 14.14 -4.09
N ARG A 108 6.18 13.50 -3.07
CA ARG A 108 5.79 12.09 -3.10
C ARG A 108 4.29 11.97 -3.04
N PHE A 109 3.73 11.26 -3.99
CA PHE A 109 2.32 10.88 -4.03
C PHE A 109 2.15 9.40 -3.73
N TYR A 110 1.31 9.07 -2.77
CA TYR A 110 0.99 7.71 -2.38
C TYR A 110 -0.44 7.37 -2.81
N PRO A 111 -0.66 6.61 -3.89
CA PRO A 111 -1.99 6.32 -4.38
C PRO A 111 -2.92 5.74 -3.31
N LEU A 112 -2.44 4.77 -2.52
CA LEU A 112 -3.23 4.08 -1.51
C LEU A 112 -3.73 4.98 -0.36
N TYR A 113 -3.14 6.15 -0.12
CA TYR A 113 -3.65 7.12 0.85
C TYR A 113 -5.06 7.62 0.49
N ASN A 114 -5.43 7.52 -0.78
CA ASN A 114 -6.73 7.99 -1.26
C ASN A 114 -7.87 6.95 -1.16
N ILE A 115 -7.59 5.75 -0.64
CA ILE A 115 -8.61 4.70 -0.46
C ILE A 115 -9.62 5.08 0.62
N THR A 116 -9.16 5.65 1.73
CA THR A 116 -9.96 5.95 2.92
C THR A 116 -10.60 7.32 2.87
N GLN A 117 -10.16 8.20 1.99
CA GLN A 117 -10.74 9.53 1.81
C GLN A 117 -11.94 9.48 0.86
N ASN A 118 -13.11 9.92 1.34
CA ASN A 118 -14.33 10.02 0.53
C ASN A 118 -14.30 11.16 -0.50
N SER A 119 -13.30 12.04 -0.44
CA SER A 119 -13.02 13.11 -1.38
C SER A 119 -11.65 12.88 -2.01
N ILE A 120 -11.58 12.94 -3.35
CA ILE A 120 -10.32 12.92 -4.10
C ILE A 120 -9.64 14.30 -3.97
N GLU A 121 -9.36 14.71 -2.76
CA GLU A 121 -8.35 15.71 -2.49
C GLU A 121 -7.05 14.93 -2.34
N PHE A 122 -6.20 15.07 -3.35
CA PHE A 122 -4.94 14.35 -3.44
C PHE A 122 -4.06 14.67 -2.23
N GLY A 123 -3.89 13.69 -1.34
CA GLY A 123 -2.97 13.79 -0.22
C GLY A 123 -1.53 13.79 -0.72
N VAL A 124 -1.05 14.95 -1.19
CA VAL A 124 0.37 15.16 -1.46
C VAL A 124 1.06 15.37 -0.12
N SER A 125 1.84 14.40 0.31
CA SER A 125 2.73 14.57 1.46
C SER A 125 3.93 15.42 1.04
N LYS A 126 3.95 16.67 1.46
CA LYS A 126 5.17 17.49 1.38
C LYS A 126 6.24 16.86 2.27
N ILE A 127 7.51 16.93 1.83
CA ILE A 127 8.64 16.52 2.67
C ILE A 127 8.54 17.28 4.01
N GLY A 128 8.34 16.57 5.12
CA GLY A 128 8.12 17.13 6.45
C GLY A 128 6.66 17.39 6.83
N GLY A 129 5.67 17.02 5.99
CA GLY A 129 4.26 17.09 6.34
C GLY A 129 3.92 16.13 7.49
N LYS A 130 3.27 16.65 8.54
CA LYS A 130 2.72 15.83 9.62
C LYS A 130 1.70 14.87 9.03
N LEU A 131 1.88 13.56 9.26
CA LEU A 131 0.85 12.56 9.04
C LEU A 131 -0.42 13.01 9.78
N ASP A 132 -1.54 13.06 9.09
CA ASP A 132 -2.83 13.31 9.72
C ASP A 132 -3.22 12.07 10.53
N ILE A 133 -2.94 12.11 11.83
CA ILE A 133 -3.21 11.04 12.80
C ILE A 133 -4.71 10.86 13.04
N SER A 134 -5.56 11.73 12.50
CA SER A 134 -7.02 11.64 12.65
C SER A 134 -7.66 10.51 11.81
N GLN A 135 -6.93 9.96 10.84
CA GLN A 135 -7.41 8.85 10.02
C GLN A 135 -7.28 7.53 10.78
N LYS A 136 -8.41 6.87 10.95
CA LYS A 136 -8.52 5.58 11.65
C LYS A 136 -7.78 4.44 10.95
N THR A 137 -7.54 4.55 9.65
CA THR A 137 -6.90 3.53 8.81
C THR A 137 -5.74 4.15 8.05
N GLN A 138 -4.55 3.57 8.14
CA GLN A 138 -3.33 4.13 7.56
C GLN A 138 -2.62 3.11 6.68
N PHE A 139 -2.06 3.60 5.58
CA PHE A 139 -1.06 2.89 4.79
C PHE A 139 0.32 3.48 5.09
N GLU A 140 1.21 2.65 5.61
CA GLU A 140 2.60 3.03 5.85
C GLU A 140 3.53 2.18 5.00
N VAL A 141 4.43 2.81 4.27
CA VAL A 141 5.53 2.14 3.57
C VAL A 141 6.83 2.83 3.91
N ILE A 142 7.79 2.09 4.45
CA ILE A 142 8.99 2.63 5.09
C ILE A 142 10.23 1.97 4.51
N ASP A 143 11.14 2.80 3.97
CA ASP A 143 12.49 2.36 3.65
C ASP A 143 13.30 2.40 4.95
N SER A 144 13.52 1.24 5.55
CA SER A 144 14.19 1.14 6.84
C SER A 144 15.71 1.26 6.69
N MET A 145 16.30 2.07 7.58
CA MET A 145 17.77 2.19 7.72
C MET A 145 18.34 1.21 8.75
N LEU A 146 17.48 0.43 9.40
CA LEU A 146 17.89 -0.55 10.40
C LEU A 146 18.51 -1.79 9.76
N SER A 147 19.35 -2.49 10.52
CA SER A 147 19.77 -3.85 10.14
C SER A 147 18.54 -4.77 10.07
N GLU A 148 18.62 -5.85 9.30
CA GLU A 148 17.50 -6.79 9.16
C GLU A 148 17.05 -7.36 10.50
N TYR A 149 17.99 -7.70 11.38
CA TYR A 149 17.67 -8.17 12.72
C TYR A 149 16.89 -7.12 13.54
N ALA A 150 17.30 -5.86 13.46
CA ALA A 150 16.66 -4.76 14.18
C ALA A 150 15.27 -4.45 13.62
N VAL A 151 15.10 -4.43 12.29
CA VAL A 151 13.78 -4.20 11.68
C VAL A 151 12.82 -5.34 11.94
N LEU A 152 13.29 -6.60 11.92
CA LEU A 152 12.49 -7.76 12.30
C LEU A 152 11.96 -7.62 13.73
N GLY A 153 12.84 -7.28 14.68
CA GLY A 153 12.45 -7.08 16.09
C GLY A 153 11.47 -5.92 16.26
N TYR A 154 11.70 -4.82 15.53
CA TYR A 154 10.79 -3.67 15.57
C TYR A 154 9.39 -4.02 15.04
N GLU A 155 9.30 -4.62 13.86
CA GLU A 155 8.02 -4.94 13.23
C GLU A 155 7.27 -6.04 13.99
N TYR A 156 8.00 -6.98 14.59
CA TYR A 156 7.40 -7.95 15.51
C TYR A 156 6.75 -7.25 16.72
N GLY A 157 7.49 -6.35 17.37
CA GLY A 157 6.94 -5.56 18.49
C GLY A 157 5.75 -4.69 18.09
N TYR A 158 5.82 -4.08 16.88
CA TYR A 158 4.72 -3.29 16.34
C TYR A 158 3.46 -4.14 16.14
N SER A 159 3.59 -5.33 15.55
CA SER A 159 2.46 -6.24 15.33
C SER A 159 1.78 -6.71 16.62
N LEU A 160 2.54 -6.84 17.71
CA LEU A 160 1.99 -7.15 19.02
C LEU A 160 1.23 -5.96 19.64
N ALA A 161 1.72 -4.74 19.39
CA ALA A 161 1.10 -3.52 19.91
C ALA A 161 -0.17 -3.12 19.13
N GLU A 162 -0.23 -3.39 17.81
CA GLU A 162 -1.35 -3.04 16.93
C GLU A 162 -1.80 -4.25 16.09
N PRO A 163 -2.59 -5.17 16.69
CA PRO A 163 -3.01 -6.41 16.03
C PRO A 163 -4.02 -6.21 14.89
N ASN A 164 -4.62 -5.02 14.75
CA ASN A 164 -5.52 -4.68 13.64
C ASN A 164 -4.79 -4.06 12.43
N CYS A 165 -3.46 -4.05 12.45
CA CYS A 165 -2.63 -3.65 11.35
C CYS A 165 -1.97 -4.88 10.71
N LEU A 166 -2.07 -4.99 9.37
CA LEU A 166 -1.22 -5.92 8.64
C LEU A 166 0.21 -5.37 8.65
N THR A 167 1.09 -6.00 9.42
CA THR A 167 2.49 -5.60 9.54
C THR A 167 3.36 -6.56 8.73
N LEU A 168 4.14 -6.01 7.82
CA LEU A 168 4.96 -6.74 6.88
C LEU A 168 6.40 -6.23 6.94
N TRP A 169 7.35 -7.16 7.01
CA TRP A 169 8.75 -6.88 6.78
C TRP A 169 9.20 -7.60 5.50
N GLU A 170 9.70 -6.83 4.53
CA GLU A 170 10.28 -7.34 3.30
C GLU A 170 11.78 -7.57 3.52
N ALA A 171 12.16 -8.84 3.74
CA ALA A 171 13.54 -9.26 3.88
C ALA A 171 14.28 -9.21 2.53
N GLN A 172 15.60 -9.05 2.56
CA GLN A 172 16.46 -9.10 1.37
C GLN A 172 17.07 -10.48 1.18
#